data_9aacd33135e5d7030efea96ac40859ab
#
_entry.id   9aacd33135e5d7030efea96ac40859ab
#
_cell.length_a   1.000
_cell.length_b   1.000
_cell.length_c   1.000
_cell.angle_alpha   90.00
_cell.angle_beta   90.00
_cell.angle_gamma   90.00
#
_symmetry.space_group_name_H-M   'P 1'
#
loop_
_entity.id
_entity.type
_entity.pdbx_description
1 polymer ?
#
loop_
_entity_poly.entity_id
_entity_poly.type
_entity_poly.pdbx_seq_one_letter_code
_entity_poly.pdbx_strand_id
1 'polypeptide(L)'
;MVVDKSKIETVVAQTMAANAEIQGIIVCDDKGKVLFAHTITAGVKHTDVAALAVKIAANSSQLVGALDKGTLKEISIASDKGVIIVLGDVELVLTAVAGEGAKESIGLLRMALKRALVSMVKK
;
A
#
# COMPACT_ATOMS: atom_id res chain seq x y z
N MET A 1 17.50 -3.13 -8.38
CA MET A 1 16.39 -2.54 -9.15
C MET A 1 16.41 -1.04 -9.02
N VAL A 2 16.21 -0.34 -10.13
CA VAL A 2 16.12 1.12 -10.13
C VAL A 2 14.65 1.52 -9.96
N VAL A 3 14.38 2.36 -8.98
CA VAL A 3 13.02 2.87 -8.73
C VAL A 3 12.88 4.24 -9.38
N ASP A 4 11.90 4.37 -10.27
CA ASP A 4 11.60 5.62 -10.97
C ASP A 4 10.46 6.34 -10.25
N LYS A 5 10.78 7.44 -9.58
CA LYS A 5 9.79 8.23 -8.84
C LYS A 5 8.70 8.80 -9.72
N SER A 6 9.04 9.22 -10.94
CA SER A 6 8.05 9.74 -11.89
C SER A 6 7.02 8.68 -12.23
N LYS A 7 7.47 7.44 -12.40
CA LYS A 7 6.58 6.32 -12.69
C LYS A 7 5.67 6.03 -11.50
N ILE A 8 6.22 6.03 -10.29
CA ILE A 8 5.42 5.84 -9.06
C ILE A 8 4.35 6.91 -8.97
N GLU A 9 4.72 8.16 -9.16
CA GLU A 9 3.78 9.29 -9.11
C GLU A 9 2.65 9.12 -10.11
N THR A 10 2.98 8.77 -11.35
CA THR A 10 1.99 8.54 -12.42
C THR A 10 1.04 7.41 -12.06
N VAL A 11 1.58 6.28 -11.60
CA VAL A 11 0.76 5.12 -11.24
C VAL A 11 -0.16 5.43 -10.06
N VAL A 12 0.33 6.14 -9.05
CA VAL A 12 -0.49 6.56 -7.91
C VAL A 12 -1.64 7.46 -8.37
N ALA A 13 -1.34 8.45 -9.21
CA ALA A 13 -2.36 9.37 -9.71
C ALA A 13 -3.43 8.63 -10.50
N GLN A 14 -3.03 7.72 -11.39
CA GLN A 14 -3.96 6.93 -12.20
C GLN A 14 -4.82 6.01 -11.33
N THR A 15 -4.21 5.38 -10.35
CA THR A 15 -4.92 4.44 -9.47
C THR A 15 -5.96 5.16 -8.62
N MET A 16 -5.61 6.32 -8.07
CA MET A 16 -6.55 7.10 -7.27
C MET A 16 -7.66 7.69 -8.13
N ALA A 17 -7.36 8.12 -9.36
CA ALA A 17 -8.38 8.63 -10.27
C ALA A 17 -9.40 7.56 -10.67
N ALA A 18 -8.95 6.32 -10.82
CA ALA A 18 -9.81 5.21 -11.23
C ALA A 18 -10.59 4.58 -10.07
N ASN A 19 -10.22 4.87 -8.82
CA ASN A 19 -10.81 4.23 -7.63
C ASN A 19 -11.15 5.31 -6.59
N ALA A 20 -12.37 5.83 -6.68
CA ALA A 20 -12.82 6.97 -5.87
C ALA A 20 -12.77 6.73 -4.36
N GLU A 21 -12.82 5.46 -3.93
CA GLU A 21 -12.76 5.11 -2.52
C GLU A 21 -11.35 5.23 -1.91
N ILE A 22 -10.32 5.29 -2.74
CA ILE A 22 -8.96 5.44 -2.24
C ILE A 22 -8.73 6.90 -1.82
N GLN A 23 -8.43 7.09 -0.55
CA GLN A 23 -8.19 8.41 0.05
C GLN A 23 -6.71 8.75 0.12
N GLY A 24 -5.85 7.78 -0.07
CA GLY A 24 -4.43 8.02 -0.05
C GLY A 24 -3.63 6.78 -0.40
N ILE A 25 -2.46 7.01 -0.97
CA ILE A 25 -1.47 5.97 -1.24
C ILE A 25 -0.11 6.49 -0.80
N ILE A 26 0.60 5.67 -0.03
CA ILE A 26 1.95 5.98 0.44
C ILE A 26 2.85 4.85 -0.04
N VAL A 27 3.89 5.20 -0.79
CA VAL A 27 4.87 4.25 -1.30
C VAL A 27 6.20 4.51 -0.61
N CYS A 28 6.74 3.50 0.03
CA CYS A 28 8.03 3.60 0.69
C CYS A 28 8.90 2.40 0.33
N ASP A 29 10.18 2.46 0.71
CA ASP A 29 11.08 1.33 0.57
C ASP A 29 10.94 0.40 1.79
N ASP A 30 11.70 -0.68 1.80
CA ASP A 30 11.65 -1.68 2.87
C ASP A 30 12.13 -1.17 4.23
N LYS A 31 12.70 0.01 4.27
CA LYS A 31 13.18 0.67 5.50
C LYS A 31 12.25 1.78 5.98
N GLY A 32 11.16 2.02 5.26
CA GLY A 32 10.20 3.04 5.62
C GLY A 32 10.51 4.42 5.06
N LYS A 33 11.46 4.53 4.15
CA LYS A 33 11.73 5.80 3.47
C LYS A 33 10.65 6.07 2.43
N VAL A 34 9.93 7.18 2.59
CA VAL A 34 8.86 7.54 1.66
C VAL A 34 9.46 7.93 0.30
N LEU A 35 9.00 7.27 -0.75
CA LEU A 35 9.40 7.56 -2.13
C LEU A 35 8.39 8.49 -2.80
N PHE A 36 7.12 8.28 -2.54
CA PHE A 36 6.04 9.16 -2.99
C PHE A 36 4.80 8.89 -2.14
N ALA A 37 4.05 9.94 -1.83
CA ALA A 37 2.80 9.80 -1.10
C ALA A 37 1.83 10.89 -1.52
N HIS A 38 0.56 10.53 -1.59
CA HIS A 38 -0.53 11.48 -1.82
C HIS A 38 -1.73 11.04 -0.99
N THR A 39 -2.21 11.93 -0.12
CA THR A 39 -3.41 11.69 0.68
C THR A 39 -4.32 12.90 0.59
N ILE A 40 -5.62 12.67 0.49
CA ILE A 40 -6.61 13.75 0.43
C ILE A 40 -7.00 14.25 1.81
N THR A 41 -6.64 13.51 2.86
CA THR A 41 -6.94 13.89 4.24
C THR A 41 -5.79 14.73 4.80
N ALA A 42 -6.11 15.91 5.30
CA ALA A 42 -5.13 16.78 5.93
C ALA A 42 -4.59 16.16 7.23
N GLY A 43 -3.35 16.49 7.58
CA GLY A 43 -2.77 16.09 8.84
C GLY A 43 -2.17 14.69 8.89
N VAL A 44 -2.18 13.96 7.78
CA VAL A 44 -1.54 12.65 7.72
C VAL A 44 -0.03 12.82 7.57
N LYS A 45 0.72 12.25 8.50
CA LYS A 45 2.20 12.26 8.44
C LYS A 45 2.65 11.03 7.69
N HIS A 46 3.05 11.20 6.44
CA HIS A 46 3.42 10.10 5.55
C HIS A 46 4.57 9.26 6.09
N THR A 47 5.56 9.91 6.72
CA THR A 47 6.71 9.20 7.29
C THR A 47 6.31 8.28 8.45
N ASP A 48 5.38 8.72 9.29
CA ASP A 48 4.89 7.91 10.40
C ASP A 48 4.11 6.70 9.89
N VAL A 49 3.26 6.91 8.89
CA VAL A 49 2.48 5.82 8.29
C VAL A 49 3.41 4.80 7.63
N ALA A 50 4.40 5.27 6.89
CA ALA A 50 5.37 4.38 6.24
C ALA A 50 6.12 3.52 7.27
N ALA A 51 6.57 4.13 8.36
CA ALA A 51 7.27 3.41 9.42
C ALA A 51 6.38 2.32 10.05
N LEU A 52 5.12 2.64 10.31
CA LEU A 52 4.16 1.67 10.86
C LEU A 52 3.86 0.55 9.87
N ALA A 53 3.70 0.89 8.60
CA ALA A 53 3.42 -0.10 7.55
C ALA A 53 4.56 -1.12 7.43
N VAL A 54 5.80 -0.66 7.48
CA VAL A 54 6.97 -1.55 7.42
C VAL A 54 7.01 -2.47 8.63
N LYS A 55 6.70 -1.96 9.83
CA LYS A 55 6.65 -2.78 11.04
C LYS A 55 5.57 -3.85 10.97
N ILE A 56 4.38 -3.49 10.50
CA ILE A 56 3.27 -4.41 10.34
C ILE A 56 3.64 -5.49 9.32
N ALA A 57 4.25 -5.10 8.21
CA ALA A 57 4.70 -6.03 7.18
C ALA A 57 5.75 -7.01 7.73
N ALA A 58 6.71 -6.53 8.49
CA ALA A 58 7.74 -7.38 9.10
C ALA A 58 7.13 -8.38 10.07
N ASN A 59 6.26 -7.92 10.96
CA ASN A 59 5.61 -8.79 11.95
C ASN A 59 4.68 -9.80 11.27
N SER A 60 3.96 -9.38 10.25
CA SER A 60 3.07 -10.26 9.50
C SER A 60 3.86 -11.34 8.73
N SER A 61 5.00 -10.96 8.18
CA SER A 61 5.90 -11.88 7.49
C SER A 61 6.42 -12.96 8.45
N GLN A 62 6.78 -12.56 9.68
CA GLN A 62 7.21 -13.50 10.72
C GLN A 62 6.09 -14.47 11.09
N LEU A 63 4.86 -13.97 11.20
CA LEU A 63 3.71 -14.81 11.52
C LEU A 63 3.44 -15.83 10.41
N VAL A 64 3.51 -15.41 9.17
CA VAL A 64 3.33 -16.28 8.00
C VAL A 64 4.39 -17.36 7.99
N GLY A 65 5.66 -16.99 8.26
CA GLY A 65 6.78 -17.94 8.34
C GLY A 65 6.63 -18.92 9.50
N ALA A 66 6.21 -18.44 10.67
CA ALA A 66 6.02 -19.28 11.86
C ALA A 66 4.95 -20.35 11.64
N LEU A 67 3.96 -20.05 10.80
CA LEU A 67 2.87 -20.96 10.48
C LEU A 67 3.13 -21.76 9.19
N ASP A 68 4.31 -21.60 8.62
CA ASP A 68 4.74 -22.33 7.42
C ASP A 68 3.78 -22.10 6.23
N LYS A 69 3.38 -20.85 6.02
CA LYS A 69 2.44 -20.48 4.95
C LYS A 69 3.11 -19.72 3.80
N GLY A 70 4.44 -19.80 3.71
CA GLY A 70 5.17 -19.22 2.58
C GLY A 70 5.52 -17.76 2.75
N THR A 71 5.19 -16.95 1.76
CA THR A 71 5.57 -15.53 1.69
C THR A 71 4.35 -14.65 1.87
N LEU A 72 4.50 -13.60 2.67
CA LEU A 72 3.45 -12.59 2.84
C LEU A 72 3.14 -11.93 1.49
N LYS A 73 1.86 -11.81 1.16
CA LYS A 73 1.40 -11.15 -0.07
C LYS A 73 0.75 -9.81 0.19
N GLU A 74 -0.13 -9.75 1.19
CA GLU A 74 -0.87 -8.53 1.47
C GLU A 74 -1.43 -8.56 2.88
N ILE A 75 -1.75 -7.36 3.38
CA ILE A 75 -2.39 -7.16 4.67
C ILE A 75 -3.61 -6.27 4.45
N SER A 76 -4.76 -6.68 4.97
CA SER A 76 -5.97 -5.86 4.95
C SER A 76 -6.41 -5.61 6.39
N ILE A 77 -6.61 -4.34 6.72
CA ILE A 77 -7.03 -3.92 8.05
C ILE A 77 -8.40 -3.24 7.92
N ALA A 78 -9.42 -3.84 8.49
CA ALA A 78 -10.75 -3.26 8.53
C ALA A 78 -10.92 -2.48 9.83
N SER A 79 -11.49 -1.28 9.72
CA SER A 79 -11.77 -0.44 10.87
C SER A 79 -13.14 0.21 10.69
N ASP A 80 -13.60 0.94 11.71
CA ASP A 80 -14.93 1.56 11.69
C ASP A 80 -15.11 2.53 10.52
N LYS A 81 -14.06 3.27 10.15
CA LYS A 81 -14.14 4.35 9.19
C LYS A 81 -13.44 4.07 7.87
N GLY A 82 -13.03 2.85 7.65
CA GLY A 82 -12.38 2.51 6.39
C GLY A 82 -11.55 1.25 6.44
N VAL A 83 -10.72 1.12 5.41
CA VAL A 83 -9.85 -0.06 5.22
C VAL A 83 -8.45 0.43 4.89
N ILE A 84 -7.46 -0.25 5.41
CA ILE A 84 -6.06 -0.01 5.07
C ILE A 84 -5.51 -1.29 4.45
N ILE A 85 -4.87 -1.16 3.31
CA ILE A 85 -4.28 -2.30 2.60
C ILE A 85 -2.79 -2.04 2.44
N VAL A 86 -1.98 -3.01 2.86
CA VAL A 86 -0.53 -2.94 2.74
C VAL A 86 -0.07 -4.07 1.82
N LEU A 87 0.64 -3.71 0.77
CA LEU A 87 1.22 -4.65 -0.19
C LEU A 87 2.72 -4.43 -0.22
N GLY A 88 3.47 -5.49 -0.22
CA GLY A 88 4.93 -5.41 -0.32
C GLY A 88 5.46 -6.18 -1.49
N ASP A 89 6.47 -5.62 -2.12
CA ASP A 89 7.34 -6.33 -3.05
C ASP A 89 8.76 -6.19 -2.51
N VAL A 90 9.73 -6.75 -3.23
CA VAL A 90 11.12 -6.85 -2.73
C VAL A 90 11.68 -5.52 -2.26
N GLU A 91 11.35 -4.43 -2.93
CA GLU A 91 11.94 -3.12 -2.60
C GLU A 91 10.90 -2.05 -2.29
N LEU A 92 9.62 -2.33 -2.53
CA LEU A 92 8.56 -1.34 -2.33
C LEU A 92 7.48 -1.86 -1.40
N VAL A 93 7.01 -0.98 -0.54
CA VAL A 93 5.82 -1.22 0.29
C VAL A 93 4.81 -0.14 -0.05
N LEU A 94 3.63 -0.57 -0.47
CA LEU A 94 2.52 0.32 -0.82
C LEU A 94 1.46 0.23 0.26
N THR A 95 1.07 1.37 0.82
CA THR A 95 -0.01 1.46 1.79
C THR A 95 -1.12 2.30 1.20
N ALA A 96 -2.31 1.73 1.10
CA ALA A 96 -3.49 2.44 0.62
C ALA A 96 -4.48 2.61 1.74
N VAL A 97 -5.06 3.81 1.82
CA VAL A 97 -6.11 4.16 2.78
C VAL A 97 -7.39 4.36 1.98
N ALA A 98 -8.45 3.67 2.38
CA ALA A 98 -9.74 3.75 1.68
C ALA A 98 -10.86 4.00 2.67
N GLY A 99 -11.95 4.58 2.20
CA GLY A 99 -13.11 4.90 3.01
C GLY A 99 -14.00 3.69 3.29
N GLU A 100 -15.08 3.91 4.00
CA GLU A 100 -16.02 2.85 4.41
C GLU A 100 -16.65 2.13 3.23
N GLY A 101 -16.90 2.84 2.13
CA GLY A 101 -17.49 2.25 0.92
C GLY A 101 -16.62 1.18 0.28
N ALA A 102 -15.32 1.20 0.54
CA ALA A 102 -14.39 0.22 0.01
C ALA A 102 -14.64 -1.20 0.56
N LYS A 103 -15.31 -1.32 1.69
CA LYS A 103 -15.58 -2.63 2.30
C LYS A 103 -16.42 -3.52 1.40
N GLU A 104 -17.31 -2.93 0.61
CA GLU A 104 -18.18 -3.67 -0.31
C GLU A 104 -17.46 -4.10 -1.58
N SER A 105 -16.38 -3.43 -1.94
CA SER A 105 -15.65 -3.70 -3.18
C SER A 105 -14.17 -3.99 -2.93
N ILE A 106 -13.85 -4.51 -1.75
CA ILE A 106 -12.46 -4.70 -1.33
C ILE A 106 -11.68 -5.62 -2.26
N GLY A 107 -12.33 -6.62 -2.84
CA GLY A 107 -11.69 -7.52 -3.80
C GLY A 107 -11.20 -6.79 -5.05
N LEU A 108 -12.04 -5.91 -5.60
CA LEU A 108 -11.67 -5.10 -6.77
C LEU A 108 -10.57 -4.10 -6.42
N LEU A 109 -10.66 -3.50 -5.24
CA LEU A 109 -9.67 -2.55 -4.77
C LEU A 109 -8.30 -3.22 -4.61
N ARG A 110 -8.26 -4.39 -3.99
CA ARG A 110 -7.03 -5.16 -3.82
C ARG A 110 -6.38 -5.50 -5.16
N MET A 111 -7.19 -5.89 -6.14
CA MET A 111 -6.69 -6.19 -7.49
C MET A 111 -6.08 -4.95 -8.16
N ALA A 112 -6.75 -3.81 -8.02
CA ALA A 112 -6.24 -2.54 -8.57
C ALA A 112 -4.90 -2.16 -7.94
N LEU A 113 -4.77 -2.33 -6.63
CA LEU A 113 -3.55 -2.01 -5.90
C LEU A 113 -2.40 -2.97 -6.24
N LYS A 114 -2.69 -4.25 -6.43
CA LYS A 114 -1.68 -5.22 -6.88
C LYS A 114 -1.15 -4.85 -8.26
N ARG A 115 -2.03 -4.47 -9.18
CA ARG A 115 -1.61 -4.03 -10.52
C ARG A 115 -0.77 -2.76 -10.45
N ALA A 116 -1.15 -1.83 -9.58
CA ALA A 116 -0.38 -0.60 -9.37
C ALA A 116 1.04 -0.92 -8.90
N LEU A 117 1.17 -1.80 -7.91
CA LEU A 117 2.48 -2.18 -7.40
C LEU A 117 3.35 -2.84 -8.47
N VAL A 118 2.79 -3.78 -9.23
CA VAL A 118 3.50 -4.43 -10.33
C VAL A 118 3.98 -3.39 -11.35
N SER A 119 3.13 -2.41 -11.67
CA SER A 119 3.47 -1.36 -12.62
C SER A 119 4.63 -0.49 -12.12
N MET A 120 4.72 -0.28 -10.81
CA MET A 120 5.80 0.52 -10.23
C MET A 120 7.15 -0.17 -10.29
N VAL A 121 7.18 -1.50 -10.14
CA VAL A 121 8.43 -2.27 -10.11
C VAL A 121 8.83 -2.80 -11.48
N LYS A 122 7.92 -2.81 -12.42
CA LYS A 122 8.19 -3.31 -13.77
C LYS A 122 9.10 -2.35 -14.53
N LYS A 123 10.14 -2.89 -15.12
CA LYS A 123 11.08 -2.14 -15.94
C LYS A 123 10.54 -1.82 -17.32
#